data_27379d7964ee2d121ff65ee6c53ab25c
#
_entry.id   27379d7964ee2d121ff65ee6c53ab25c
#
_cell.length_a   1.000
_cell.length_b   1.000
_cell.length_c   1.000
_cell.angle_alpha   90.00
_cell.angle_beta   90.00
_cell.angle_gamma   90.00
#
_symmetry.space_group_name_H-M   'P 1'
#
loop_
_entity.id
_entity.type
_entity.pdbx_description
1 polymer ?
#
loop_
_entity_poly.entity_id
_entity_poly.type
_entity_poly.pdbx_seq_one_letter_code
_entity_poly.pdbx_strand_id
1 'polypeptide(L)'
;MASFEIHGGKPLKGELHPQGAKNEALQVLCAPLLTAEKVTISNVPDIIDVNKLISLLQTMGVKVEKVEKGTYIFQAKEIDLAYLETEDFKKRASALRGSIMIVGPLLARFGKGFIPKPGGDKIGRRRLDTHFEGFTLLGAKFNYDAGEHFYSIEAKKLKGTYIHLDEASVTGTANILMAAVLAEGKTTFYNAACEPYIQQLCKMLNSMGAKIEGIGSNLLHIEGVKELKGCFHRILPDMIEIGSFIGLAAMTQSEITIKDVSWENLGIIPNVFRRLGIKLERRGDDIYIPAQDSYEIDTFIDGSILTIYDAPWPGFTPDLLSIILVVATQAKGSVLIHQKMF
;
A
#
# COMPACT_ATOMS: atom_id res chain seq x y z
N MET A 1 -26.46 -0.85 10.46
CA MET A 1 -25.69 -0.87 9.19
C MET A 1 -25.99 0.42 8.46
N ALA A 2 -24.98 1.09 7.93
CA ALA A 2 -25.20 2.21 7.01
C ALA A 2 -25.59 1.65 5.63
N SER A 3 -26.47 2.34 4.93
CA SER A 3 -26.88 2.00 3.55
C SER A 3 -26.76 3.23 2.66
N PHE A 4 -26.51 3.00 1.38
CA PHE A 4 -26.53 4.04 0.35
C PHE A 4 -27.77 3.84 -0.51
N GLU A 5 -28.49 4.93 -0.77
CA GLU A 5 -29.53 4.98 -1.79
C GLU A 5 -28.97 5.73 -3.00
N ILE A 6 -28.92 5.06 -4.17
CA ILE A 6 -28.29 5.59 -5.37
C ILE A 6 -29.37 5.88 -6.41
N HIS A 7 -29.48 7.15 -6.81
CA HIS A 7 -30.32 7.60 -7.92
C HIS A 7 -29.44 7.86 -9.14
N GLY A 8 -29.36 6.90 -10.05
CA GLY A 8 -28.56 6.96 -11.28
C GLY A 8 -29.20 7.77 -12.40
N GLY A 9 -28.61 7.72 -13.61
CA GLY A 9 -29.16 8.29 -14.84
C GLY A 9 -28.93 9.79 -15.01
N LYS A 10 -28.03 10.42 -14.22
CA LYS A 10 -27.67 11.83 -14.35
C LYS A 10 -26.15 11.97 -14.54
N PRO A 11 -25.68 12.76 -15.53
CA PRO A 11 -24.28 13.11 -15.64
C PRO A 11 -23.85 13.95 -14.42
N LEU A 12 -22.61 13.76 -13.99
CA LEU A 12 -21.99 14.51 -12.89
C LEU A 12 -21.15 15.64 -13.46
N LYS A 13 -20.96 16.70 -12.67
CA LYS A 13 -20.07 17.81 -12.99
C LYS A 13 -19.45 18.37 -11.72
N GLY A 14 -18.15 18.62 -11.77
CA GLY A 14 -17.44 19.25 -10.65
C GLY A 14 -16.03 18.72 -10.44
N GLU A 15 -15.54 18.92 -9.23
CA GLU A 15 -14.20 18.56 -8.81
C GLU A 15 -14.25 17.47 -7.73
N LEU A 16 -13.28 16.54 -7.78
CA LEU A 16 -13.09 15.48 -6.81
C LEU A 16 -11.65 15.54 -6.27
N HIS A 17 -11.51 15.33 -4.97
CA HIS A 17 -10.20 15.22 -4.32
C HIS A 17 -10.04 13.78 -3.84
N PRO A 18 -9.07 13.01 -4.35
CA PRO A 18 -8.80 11.66 -3.86
C PRO A 18 -8.28 11.71 -2.44
N GLN A 19 -8.65 10.72 -1.65
CA GLN A 19 -8.09 10.53 -0.31
C GLN A 19 -6.65 10.02 -0.37
N GLY A 20 -5.98 9.98 0.78
CA GLY A 20 -4.67 9.35 0.91
C GLY A 20 -4.73 7.85 0.61
N ALA A 21 -3.67 7.33 -0.02
CA ALA A 21 -3.59 5.94 -0.44
C ALA A 21 -3.67 4.97 0.76
N LYS A 22 -4.69 4.09 0.76
CA LYS A 22 -4.86 3.05 1.78
C LYS A 22 -3.61 2.18 1.92
N ASN A 23 -3.09 1.70 0.80
CA ASN A 23 -1.98 0.75 0.78
C ASN A 23 -0.67 1.38 1.28
N GLU A 24 -0.47 2.68 1.09
CA GLU A 24 0.62 3.43 1.70
C GLU A 24 0.39 3.64 3.19
N ALA A 25 -0.81 4.08 3.58
CA ALA A 25 -1.16 4.34 4.97
C ALA A 25 -0.87 3.13 5.88
N LEU A 26 -1.29 1.92 5.46
CA LEU A 26 -1.07 0.69 6.25
C LEU A 26 0.42 0.35 6.44
N GLN A 27 1.31 0.88 5.63
CA GLN A 27 2.77 0.70 5.74
C GLN A 27 3.40 1.82 6.57
N VAL A 28 3.19 3.09 6.15
CA VAL A 28 3.87 4.24 6.77
C VAL A 28 3.41 4.48 8.21
N LEU A 29 2.17 4.09 8.57
CA LEU A 29 1.68 4.16 9.96
C LEU A 29 2.38 3.17 10.91
N CYS A 30 3.04 2.14 10.38
CA CYS A 30 3.85 1.21 11.17
C CYS A 30 5.30 1.68 11.34
N ALA A 31 5.81 2.55 10.46
CA ALA A 31 7.17 3.07 10.52
C ALA A 31 7.50 3.84 11.83
N PRO A 32 6.56 4.57 12.48
CA PRO A 32 6.81 5.18 13.79
C PRO A 32 7.29 4.20 14.89
N LEU A 33 6.96 2.91 14.79
CA LEU A 33 7.46 1.90 15.73
C LEU A 33 8.99 1.75 15.67
N LEU A 34 9.64 2.20 14.60
CA LEU A 34 11.10 2.15 14.42
C LEU A 34 11.85 3.22 15.21
N THR A 35 11.17 4.23 15.75
CA THR A 35 11.81 5.34 16.49
C THR A 35 11.05 5.71 17.77
N ALA A 36 11.77 6.33 18.73
CA ALA A 36 11.15 6.93 19.91
C ALA A 36 10.72 8.39 19.68
N GLU A 37 11.15 8.98 18.57
CA GLU A 37 10.85 10.37 18.22
C GLU A 37 9.45 10.53 17.63
N LYS A 38 8.99 11.77 17.53
CA LYS A 38 7.71 12.10 16.93
C LYS A 38 7.77 11.99 15.42
N VAL A 39 6.80 11.32 14.83
CA VAL A 39 6.60 11.19 13.39
C VAL A 39 5.26 11.82 13.04
N THR A 40 5.26 12.81 12.15
CA THR A 40 4.04 13.45 11.68
C THR A 40 3.66 12.89 10.32
N ILE A 41 2.43 12.40 10.17
CA ILE A 41 1.91 11.85 8.92
C ILE A 41 0.64 12.61 8.55
N SER A 42 0.60 13.15 7.33
CA SER A 42 -0.52 13.89 6.77
C SER A 42 -1.18 13.15 5.61
N ASN A 43 -2.36 13.61 5.20
CA ASN A 43 -3.22 12.98 4.20
C ASN A 43 -3.58 11.51 4.55
N VAL A 44 -3.70 11.22 5.84
CA VAL A 44 -4.15 9.90 6.32
C VAL A 44 -5.63 9.73 5.97
N PRO A 45 -6.03 8.69 5.21
CA PRO A 45 -7.42 8.49 4.82
C PRO A 45 -8.27 8.07 6.03
N ASP A 46 -9.51 8.59 6.08
CA ASP A 46 -10.48 8.24 7.13
C ASP A 46 -11.30 7.03 6.71
N ILE A 47 -10.70 5.85 6.80
CA ILE A 47 -11.31 4.56 6.45
C ILE A 47 -11.16 3.56 7.57
N ILE A 48 -12.04 2.57 7.60
CA ILE A 48 -12.16 1.58 8.69
C ILE A 48 -10.83 0.87 8.97
N ASP A 49 -10.11 0.42 7.95
CA ASP A 49 -8.86 -0.33 8.12
C ASP A 49 -7.76 0.52 8.74
N VAL A 50 -7.64 1.77 8.29
CA VAL A 50 -6.66 2.72 8.81
C VAL A 50 -6.98 3.09 10.26
N ASN A 51 -8.25 3.35 10.57
CA ASN A 51 -8.69 3.64 11.93
C ASN A 51 -8.47 2.46 12.88
N LYS A 52 -8.69 1.21 12.40
CA LYS A 52 -8.37 -0.01 13.17
C LYS A 52 -6.86 -0.13 13.44
N LEU A 53 -6.01 0.17 12.45
CA LEU A 53 -4.56 0.14 12.63
C LEU A 53 -4.11 1.20 13.64
N ILE A 54 -4.61 2.43 13.54
CA ILE A 54 -4.31 3.50 14.50
C ILE A 54 -4.72 3.06 15.92
N SER A 55 -5.94 2.50 16.08
CA SER A 55 -6.41 1.98 17.36
C SER A 55 -5.52 0.86 17.89
N LEU A 56 -5.06 -0.07 17.03
CA LEU A 56 -4.14 -1.13 17.43
C LEU A 56 -2.80 -0.56 17.93
N LEU A 57 -2.23 0.40 17.21
CA LEU A 57 -0.98 1.07 17.62
C LEU A 57 -1.13 1.78 18.96
N GLN A 58 -2.27 2.45 19.20
CA GLN A 58 -2.56 3.10 20.48
C GLN A 58 -2.61 2.09 21.64
N THR A 59 -3.26 0.94 21.45
CA THR A 59 -3.31 -0.10 22.48
C THR A 59 -1.95 -0.75 22.76
N MET A 60 -1.03 -0.70 21.81
CA MET A 60 0.36 -1.12 21.98
C MET A 60 1.25 -0.10 22.71
N GLY A 61 0.71 1.08 23.05
CA GLY A 61 1.45 2.16 23.74
C GLY A 61 1.93 3.30 22.84
N VAL A 62 1.63 3.29 21.55
CA VAL A 62 1.95 4.44 20.67
C VAL A 62 1.06 5.62 21.05
N LYS A 63 1.66 6.76 21.40
CA LYS A 63 0.93 8.01 21.57
C LYS A 63 0.54 8.55 20.21
N VAL A 64 -0.76 8.77 20.00
CA VAL A 64 -1.30 9.30 18.75
C VAL A 64 -2.09 10.56 19.04
N GLU A 65 -1.69 11.66 18.42
CA GLU A 65 -2.33 12.97 18.51
C GLU A 65 -2.87 13.34 17.12
N LYS A 66 -4.18 13.62 17.03
CA LYS A 66 -4.78 14.16 15.82
C LYS A 66 -4.64 15.67 15.83
N VAL A 67 -3.84 16.21 14.91
CA VAL A 67 -3.55 17.66 14.82
C VAL A 67 -4.67 18.38 14.06
N GLU A 68 -5.08 17.78 12.93
CA GLU A 68 -6.15 18.28 12.07
C GLU A 68 -6.75 17.11 11.26
N LYS A 69 -7.69 17.39 10.36
CA LYS A 69 -8.27 16.35 9.51
C LYS A 69 -7.18 15.71 8.66
N GLY A 70 -7.01 14.40 8.79
CA GLY A 70 -6.02 13.62 8.04
C GLY A 70 -4.57 13.80 8.48
N THR A 71 -4.27 14.57 9.54
CA THR A 71 -2.91 14.76 10.04
C THR A 71 -2.78 14.29 11.49
N TYR A 72 -1.81 13.42 11.72
CA TYR A 72 -1.56 12.79 13.01
C TYR A 72 -0.08 12.85 13.38
N ILE A 73 0.20 12.97 14.67
CA ILE A 73 1.54 12.77 15.25
C ILE A 73 1.56 11.45 15.99
N PHE A 74 2.52 10.60 15.64
CA PHE A 74 2.77 9.31 16.29
C PHE A 74 4.05 9.37 17.09
N GLN A 75 4.05 8.79 18.30
CA GLN A 75 5.27 8.63 19.10
C GLN A 75 5.27 7.27 19.79
N ALA A 76 6.20 6.40 19.39
CA ALA A 76 6.38 5.05 19.93
C ALA A 76 7.57 4.99 20.89
N LYS A 77 7.54 5.80 21.98
CA LYS A 77 8.64 5.86 22.95
C LYS A 77 8.70 4.60 23.80
N GLU A 78 7.56 4.18 24.29
CA GLU A 78 7.39 3.01 25.15
C GLU A 78 6.30 2.11 24.55
N ILE A 79 6.68 0.88 24.21
CA ILE A 79 5.76 -0.12 23.64
C ILE A 79 5.54 -1.22 24.66
N ASP A 80 4.29 -1.54 24.91
CA ASP A 80 3.92 -2.65 25.78
C ASP A 80 4.03 -3.98 25.02
N LEU A 81 5.20 -4.61 25.13
CA LEU A 81 5.45 -5.91 24.49
C LEU A 81 4.64 -7.04 25.15
N ALA A 82 4.23 -6.92 26.41
CA ALA A 82 3.41 -7.93 27.07
C ALA A 82 1.97 -7.93 26.52
N TYR A 83 1.47 -6.75 26.10
CA TYR A 83 0.16 -6.64 25.45
C TYR A 83 0.07 -7.49 24.17
N LEU A 84 1.18 -7.68 23.43
CA LEU A 84 1.20 -8.46 22.18
C LEU A 84 0.84 -9.95 22.38
N GLU A 85 0.89 -10.47 23.61
CA GLU A 85 0.54 -11.85 23.95
C GLU A 85 -0.90 -12.00 24.46
N THR A 86 -1.64 -10.89 24.60
CA THR A 86 -3.00 -10.89 25.13
C THR A 86 -4.06 -11.29 24.09
N GLU A 87 -5.18 -11.82 24.57
CA GLU A 87 -6.34 -12.14 23.72
C GLU A 87 -6.94 -10.90 23.03
N ASP A 88 -6.89 -9.72 23.70
CA ASP A 88 -7.36 -8.48 23.07
C ASP A 88 -6.49 -8.10 21.86
N PHE A 89 -5.17 -8.21 21.97
CA PHE A 89 -4.27 -8.00 20.84
C PHE A 89 -4.57 -9.00 19.71
N LYS A 90 -4.64 -10.30 20.01
CA LYS A 90 -4.93 -11.35 19.02
C LYS A 90 -6.23 -11.04 18.28
N LYS A 91 -7.29 -10.66 18.97
CA LYS A 91 -8.58 -10.29 18.40
C LYS A 91 -8.49 -9.07 17.49
N ARG A 92 -7.83 -8.00 17.91
CA ARG A 92 -7.67 -6.77 17.12
C ARG A 92 -6.79 -6.98 15.89
N ALA A 93 -5.67 -7.64 16.06
CA ALA A 93 -4.73 -7.90 14.98
C ALA A 93 -5.32 -8.86 13.93
N SER A 94 -6.07 -9.89 14.33
CA SER A 94 -6.75 -10.79 13.40
C SER A 94 -7.91 -10.14 12.65
N ALA A 95 -8.47 -9.04 13.14
CA ALA A 95 -9.53 -8.30 12.46
C ALA A 95 -9.04 -7.38 11.33
N LEU A 96 -7.72 -7.30 11.12
CA LEU A 96 -7.08 -6.43 10.12
C LEU A 96 -5.90 -7.16 9.46
N ARG A 97 -5.97 -7.37 8.13
CA ARG A 97 -4.83 -8.01 7.43
C ARG A 97 -3.56 -7.16 7.49
N GLY A 98 -3.68 -5.83 7.41
CA GLY A 98 -2.57 -4.90 7.50
C GLY A 98 -1.80 -4.93 8.83
N SER A 99 -2.33 -5.61 9.87
CA SER A 99 -1.65 -5.77 11.16
C SER A 99 -0.30 -6.50 11.05
N ILE A 100 -0.10 -7.32 10.01
CA ILE A 100 1.20 -7.97 9.74
C ILE A 100 2.34 -6.96 9.61
N MET A 101 2.06 -5.72 9.22
CA MET A 101 3.05 -4.68 8.96
C MET A 101 3.78 -4.20 10.23
N ILE A 102 3.24 -4.49 11.43
CA ILE A 102 3.91 -4.15 12.69
C ILE A 102 5.11 -5.06 12.99
N VAL A 103 5.18 -6.25 12.37
CA VAL A 103 6.16 -7.29 12.73
C VAL A 103 7.58 -6.84 12.43
N GLY A 104 7.84 -6.32 11.23
CA GLY A 104 9.18 -5.84 10.86
C GLY A 104 9.73 -4.78 11.80
N PRO A 105 9.00 -3.69 12.06
CA PRO A 105 9.42 -2.67 13.02
C PRO A 105 9.62 -3.18 14.44
N LEU A 106 8.72 -4.03 14.95
CA LEU A 106 8.86 -4.61 16.30
C LEU A 106 10.10 -5.50 16.39
N LEU A 107 10.32 -6.36 15.40
CA LEU A 107 11.47 -7.22 15.33
C LEU A 107 12.78 -6.41 15.28
N ALA A 108 12.81 -5.37 14.44
CA ALA A 108 13.98 -4.52 14.26
C ALA A 108 14.39 -3.77 15.53
N ARG A 109 13.43 -3.21 16.26
CA ARG A 109 13.69 -2.34 17.40
C ARG A 109 13.68 -3.08 18.73
N PHE A 110 12.83 -4.09 18.88
CA PHE A 110 12.61 -4.79 20.16
C PHE A 110 13.04 -6.25 20.14
N GLY A 111 13.48 -6.77 19.00
CA GLY A 111 13.99 -8.13 18.85
C GLY A 111 12.91 -9.22 18.84
N LYS A 112 11.62 -8.87 18.90
CA LYS A 112 10.54 -9.84 18.83
C LYS A 112 9.26 -9.24 18.23
N GLY A 113 8.48 -10.10 17.60
CA GLY A 113 7.17 -9.76 17.07
C GLY A 113 6.20 -10.91 17.28
N PHE A 114 4.93 -10.56 17.46
CA PHE A 114 3.85 -11.50 17.63
C PHE A 114 2.70 -11.09 16.74
N ILE A 115 2.09 -12.04 16.07
CA ILE A 115 0.88 -11.78 15.31
C ILE A 115 0.04 -13.05 15.14
N PRO A 116 -1.26 -13.00 15.40
CA PRO A 116 -2.17 -14.07 15.04
C PRO A 116 -2.27 -14.15 13.52
N LYS A 117 -2.74 -15.27 13.01
CA LYS A 117 -3.03 -15.40 11.57
C LYS A 117 -3.92 -14.24 11.12
N PRO A 118 -3.44 -13.33 10.25
CA PRO A 118 -4.22 -12.15 9.90
C PRO A 118 -5.53 -12.52 9.21
N GLY A 119 -6.60 -11.84 9.61
CA GLY A 119 -7.90 -11.91 8.94
C GLY A 119 -7.95 -11.10 7.64
N GLY A 120 -9.13 -10.57 7.33
CA GLY A 120 -9.41 -9.75 6.16
C GLY A 120 -10.34 -10.45 5.17
N ASP A 121 -10.54 -9.84 4.00
CA ASP A 121 -11.45 -10.33 2.98
C ASP A 121 -11.02 -11.68 2.40
N LYS A 122 -11.99 -12.54 2.17
CA LYS A 122 -11.78 -13.88 1.60
C LYS A 122 -11.69 -13.82 0.06
N ILE A 123 -10.63 -13.19 -0.45
CA ILE A 123 -10.40 -13.02 -1.91
C ILE A 123 -9.38 -14.01 -2.48
N GLY A 124 -9.17 -15.15 -1.80
CA GLY A 124 -8.21 -16.17 -2.18
C GLY A 124 -7.13 -16.43 -1.13
N ARG A 125 -6.25 -17.39 -1.43
CA ARG A 125 -5.15 -17.76 -0.54
C ARG A 125 -4.03 -16.73 -0.66
N ARG A 126 -3.82 -15.96 0.40
CA ARG A 126 -2.72 -14.99 0.51
C ARG A 126 -1.69 -15.52 1.49
N ARG A 127 -0.56 -15.94 0.97
CA ARG A 127 0.54 -16.49 1.76
C ARG A 127 1.23 -15.38 2.56
N LEU A 128 1.82 -15.78 3.69
CA LEU A 128 2.68 -14.93 4.53
C LEU A 128 4.14 -15.36 4.48
N ASP A 129 4.42 -16.43 3.72
CA ASP A 129 5.74 -17.06 3.66
C ASP A 129 6.83 -16.04 3.32
N THR A 130 6.57 -15.16 2.35
CA THR A 130 7.51 -14.10 1.93
C THR A 130 8.00 -13.22 3.08
N HIS A 131 7.09 -12.87 4.02
CA HIS A 131 7.47 -12.07 5.20
C HIS A 131 8.44 -12.86 6.09
N PHE A 132 8.07 -14.10 6.42
CA PHE A 132 8.82 -14.91 7.37
C PHE A 132 10.15 -15.42 6.80
N GLU A 133 10.18 -15.72 5.51
CA GLU A 133 11.41 -16.07 4.80
C GLU A 133 12.41 -14.93 4.85
N GLY A 134 11.98 -13.71 4.51
CA GLY A 134 12.83 -12.53 4.58
C GLY A 134 13.36 -12.25 5.98
N PHE A 135 12.54 -12.39 7.02
CA PHE A 135 12.98 -12.23 8.41
C PHE A 135 13.97 -13.33 8.84
N THR A 136 13.73 -14.56 8.40
CA THR A 136 14.63 -15.69 8.68
C THR A 136 16.00 -15.48 8.03
N LEU A 137 16.02 -14.97 6.80
CA LEU A 137 17.26 -14.61 6.10
C LEU A 137 18.01 -13.50 6.82
N LEU A 138 17.33 -12.54 7.44
CA LEU A 138 17.91 -11.51 8.31
C LEU A 138 18.38 -12.07 9.66
N GLY A 139 18.19 -13.37 9.95
CA GLY A 139 18.65 -14.05 11.15
C GLY A 139 17.62 -14.18 12.27
N ALA A 140 16.34 -13.90 12.00
CA ALA A 140 15.27 -14.12 12.95
C ALA A 140 14.88 -15.61 13.03
N LYS A 141 14.38 -16.01 14.19
CA LYS A 141 13.77 -17.34 14.42
C LYS A 141 12.26 -17.21 14.40
N PHE A 142 11.65 -18.03 13.62
CA PHE A 142 10.21 -18.08 13.43
C PHE A 142 9.61 -19.32 14.08
N ASN A 143 8.48 -19.14 14.78
CA ASN A 143 7.69 -20.23 15.34
C ASN A 143 6.20 -19.98 15.11
N TYR A 144 5.48 -21.04 14.73
CA TYR A 144 4.03 -21.02 14.56
C TYR A 144 3.38 -21.98 15.56
N ASP A 145 2.53 -21.43 16.43
CA ASP A 145 1.67 -22.22 17.31
C ASP A 145 0.37 -22.54 16.58
N ALA A 146 0.22 -23.79 16.17
CA ALA A 146 -0.96 -24.26 15.43
C ALA A 146 -2.22 -24.30 16.31
N GLY A 147 -2.08 -24.50 17.62
CA GLY A 147 -3.19 -24.53 18.57
C GLY A 147 -3.80 -23.16 18.79
N GLU A 148 -2.95 -22.15 18.93
CA GLU A 148 -3.32 -20.77 19.16
C GLU A 148 -3.49 -19.97 17.85
N HIS A 149 -3.16 -20.53 16.68
CA HIS A 149 -3.10 -19.83 15.40
C HIS A 149 -2.28 -18.53 15.45
N PHE A 150 -1.11 -18.62 16.06
CA PHE A 150 -0.30 -17.49 16.44
C PHE A 150 1.12 -17.64 15.92
N TYR A 151 1.69 -16.55 15.40
CA TYR A 151 3.07 -16.49 14.95
C TYR A 151 3.92 -15.73 15.95
N SER A 152 5.04 -16.29 16.40
CA SER A 152 6.09 -15.56 17.11
C SER A 152 7.36 -15.55 16.28
N ILE A 153 8.07 -14.43 16.33
CA ILE A 153 9.34 -14.25 15.66
C ILE A 153 10.28 -13.48 16.57
N GLU A 154 11.51 -13.94 16.67
CA GLU A 154 12.51 -13.38 17.56
C GLU A 154 13.86 -13.25 16.86
N ALA A 155 14.61 -12.21 17.20
CA ALA A 155 15.98 -12.03 16.81
C ALA A 155 16.76 -11.33 17.92
N LYS A 156 17.89 -11.87 18.34
CA LYS A 156 18.82 -11.12 19.20
C LYS A 156 19.39 -9.91 18.47
N LYS A 157 19.64 -10.05 17.17
CA LYS A 157 20.19 -9.04 16.29
C LYS A 157 19.93 -9.43 14.85
N LEU A 158 19.38 -8.52 14.08
CA LEU A 158 19.22 -8.70 12.64
C LEU A 158 20.54 -8.39 11.94
N LYS A 159 20.85 -9.15 10.88
CA LYS A 159 22.05 -8.98 10.05
C LYS A 159 21.65 -8.82 8.60
N GLY A 160 22.25 -7.81 7.97
CA GLY A 160 22.08 -7.60 6.53
C GLY A 160 22.60 -8.78 5.72
N THR A 161 21.89 -9.09 4.65
CA THR A 161 22.14 -10.24 3.78
C THR A 161 21.61 -9.99 2.37
N TYR A 162 21.86 -10.93 1.47
CA TYR A 162 21.18 -10.96 0.18
C TYR A 162 19.82 -11.66 0.33
N ILE A 163 18.77 -10.96 -0.09
CA ILE A 163 17.38 -11.46 -0.09
C ILE A 163 16.88 -11.43 -1.54
N HIS A 164 16.43 -12.56 -2.04
CA HIS A 164 15.74 -12.68 -3.31
C HIS A 164 14.36 -13.25 -3.05
N LEU A 165 13.31 -12.46 -3.25
CA LEU A 165 11.94 -12.91 -3.08
C LEU A 165 11.47 -13.73 -4.28
N ASP A 166 10.72 -14.80 -4.03
CA ASP A 166 10.08 -15.62 -5.07
C ASP A 166 9.01 -14.83 -5.83
N GLU A 167 8.38 -13.87 -5.15
CA GLU A 167 7.37 -12.97 -5.73
C GLU A 167 7.63 -11.52 -5.31
N ALA A 168 7.25 -10.56 -6.15
CA ALA A 168 7.31 -9.14 -5.82
C ALA A 168 6.15 -8.75 -4.86
N SER A 169 6.21 -9.30 -3.65
CA SER A 169 5.18 -9.05 -2.62
C SER A 169 5.30 -7.64 -2.05
N VAL A 170 4.25 -6.84 -2.21
CA VAL A 170 4.19 -5.47 -1.69
C VAL A 170 4.36 -5.42 -0.17
N THR A 171 3.51 -6.17 0.56
CA THR A 171 3.55 -6.18 2.02
C THR A 171 4.80 -6.89 2.56
N GLY A 172 5.26 -7.94 1.86
CA GLY A 172 6.53 -8.61 2.17
C GLY A 172 7.70 -7.65 2.06
N THR A 173 7.81 -6.93 0.92
CA THR A 173 8.85 -5.93 0.71
C THR A 173 8.84 -4.86 1.79
N ALA A 174 7.71 -4.24 2.08
CA ALA A 174 7.60 -3.16 3.05
C ALA A 174 8.01 -3.64 4.47
N ASN A 175 7.56 -4.82 4.86
CA ASN A 175 7.80 -5.35 6.19
C ASN A 175 9.27 -5.75 6.39
N ILE A 176 9.86 -6.43 5.40
CA ILE A 176 11.29 -6.80 5.41
C ILE A 176 12.17 -5.54 5.35
N LEU A 177 11.80 -4.55 4.53
CA LEU A 177 12.48 -3.27 4.44
C LEU A 177 12.55 -2.57 5.80
N MET A 178 11.41 -2.49 6.51
CA MET A 178 11.36 -1.91 7.86
C MET A 178 12.20 -2.69 8.88
N ALA A 179 12.41 -3.98 8.69
CA ALA A 179 13.34 -4.76 9.51
C ALA A 179 14.81 -4.49 9.13
N ALA A 180 15.09 -4.41 7.83
CA ALA A 180 16.46 -4.29 7.31
C ALA A 180 17.14 -2.94 7.64
N VAL A 181 16.37 -1.85 7.76
CA VAL A 181 16.93 -0.51 8.01
C VAL A 181 17.67 -0.38 9.37
N LEU A 182 17.39 -1.28 10.32
CA LEU A 182 18.09 -1.36 11.61
C LEU A 182 18.96 -2.64 11.73
N ALA A 183 19.06 -3.47 10.69
CA ALA A 183 19.92 -4.65 10.68
C ALA A 183 21.40 -4.26 10.57
N GLU A 184 22.30 -5.06 11.14
CA GLU A 184 23.74 -4.80 11.01
C GLU A 184 24.25 -5.11 9.61
N GLY A 185 25.02 -4.18 9.05
CA GLY A 185 25.67 -4.35 7.76
C GLY A 185 24.77 -3.95 6.58
N LYS A 186 24.95 -4.62 5.45
CA LYS A 186 24.25 -4.29 4.19
C LYS A 186 23.28 -5.39 3.80
N THR A 187 22.08 -4.98 3.38
CA THR A 187 21.08 -5.86 2.77
C THR A 187 20.95 -5.52 1.29
N THR A 188 21.08 -6.51 0.41
CA THR A 188 20.68 -6.42 -0.99
C THR A 188 19.36 -7.13 -1.13
N PHE A 189 18.33 -6.42 -1.53
CA PHE A 189 16.97 -6.92 -1.62
C PHE A 189 16.52 -6.93 -3.07
N TYR A 190 16.51 -8.12 -3.69
CA TYR A 190 16.17 -8.33 -5.09
C TYR A 190 14.75 -8.88 -5.24
N ASN A 191 14.11 -8.57 -6.37
CA ASN A 191 12.70 -8.81 -6.65
C ASN A 191 11.77 -8.11 -5.63
N ALA A 192 12.21 -6.96 -5.11
CA ALA A 192 11.37 -6.12 -4.27
C ALA A 192 10.21 -5.53 -5.08
N ALA A 193 9.06 -5.38 -4.46
CA ALA A 193 7.98 -4.56 -5.01
C ALA A 193 8.42 -3.10 -5.13
N CYS A 194 7.99 -2.40 -6.18
CA CYS A 194 8.42 -1.02 -6.44
C CYS A 194 7.25 -0.06 -6.75
N GLU A 195 6.06 -0.40 -6.31
CA GLU A 195 4.87 0.45 -6.37
C GLU A 195 5.11 1.80 -5.69
N PRO A 196 4.39 2.87 -6.08
CA PRO A 196 4.55 4.21 -5.52
C PRO A 196 4.54 4.22 -3.98
N TYR A 197 3.69 3.43 -3.33
CA TYR A 197 3.63 3.36 -1.87
C TYR A 197 4.86 2.69 -1.22
N ILE A 198 5.54 1.76 -1.90
CA ILE A 198 6.85 1.24 -1.44
C ILE A 198 7.93 2.31 -1.60
N GLN A 199 7.91 3.04 -2.72
CA GLN A 199 8.84 4.15 -2.92
C GLN A 199 8.68 5.23 -1.85
N GLN A 200 7.42 5.55 -1.47
CA GLN A 200 7.14 6.51 -0.41
C GLN A 200 7.59 6.02 0.96
N LEU A 201 7.40 4.74 1.28
CA LEU A 201 7.96 4.16 2.50
C LEU A 201 9.49 4.29 2.53
N CYS A 202 10.19 3.97 1.43
CA CYS A 202 11.64 4.15 1.33
C CYS A 202 12.06 5.61 1.55
N LYS A 203 11.36 6.56 0.91
CA LYS A 203 11.62 8.01 1.06
C LYS A 203 11.38 8.47 2.49
N MET A 204 10.29 8.02 3.12
CA MET A 204 10.00 8.31 4.51
C MET A 204 11.11 7.77 5.43
N LEU A 205 11.50 6.50 5.26
CA LEU A 205 12.58 5.91 6.06
C LEU A 205 13.92 6.63 5.86
N ASN A 206 14.26 7.04 4.63
CA ASN A 206 15.44 7.86 4.37
C ASN A 206 15.35 9.23 5.05
N SER A 207 14.18 9.87 5.09
CA SER A 207 13.98 11.11 5.85
C SER A 207 14.11 10.91 7.37
N MET A 208 13.86 9.71 7.86
CA MET A 208 14.12 9.29 9.24
C MET A 208 15.60 8.98 9.51
N GLY A 209 16.46 8.97 8.49
CA GLY A 209 17.90 8.70 8.61
C GLY A 209 18.33 7.30 8.16
N ALA A 210 17.46 6.49 7.55
CA ALA A 210 17.85 5.25 6.90
C ALA A 210 18.71 5.53 5.65
N LYS A 211 19.36 4.49 5.16
CA LYS A 211 20.19 4.54 3.95
C LYS A 211 19.68 3.48 2.96
N ILE A 212 18.77 3.90 2.11
CA ILE A 212 18.15 3.05 1.09
C ILE A 212 18.43 3.64 -0.27
N GLU A 213 18.99 2.83 -1.17
CA GLU A 213 19.25 3.14 -2.58
C GLU A 213 18.44 2.21 -3.49
N GLY A 214 18.29 2.58 -4.77
CA GLY A 214 17.53 1.81 -5.76
C GLY A 214 16.01 2.04 -5.71
N ILE A 215 15.55 3.09 -5.03
CA ILE A 215 14.12 3.42 -4.89
C ILE A 215 13.47 3.56 -6.27
N GLY A 216 12.36 2.83 -6.48
CA GLY A 216 11.66 2.79 -7.77
C GLY A 216 12.11 1.65 -8.68
N SER A 217 13.07 0.83 -8.25
CA SER A 217 13.44 -0.41 -8.92
C SER A 217 13.12 -1.63 -8.05
N ASN A 218 13.22 -2.82 -8.65
CA ASN A 218 13.06 -4.09 -7.93
C ASN A 218 14.35 -4.55 -7.21
N LEU A 219 15.38 -3.72 -7.18
CA LEU A 219 16.65 -3.96 -6.51
C LEU A 219 16.93 -2.82 -5.53
N LEU A 220 16.86 -3.10 -4.24
CA LEU A 220 17.14 -2.16 -3.18
C LEU A 220 18.44 -2.52 -2.47
N HIS A 221 19.23 -1.50 -2.15
CA HIS A 221 20.41 -1.61 -1.30
C HIS A 221 20.14 -0.84 -0.01
N ILE A 222 20.28 -1.52 1.12
CA ILE A 222 19.96 -0.97 2.43
C ILE A 222 21.20 -1.12 3.30
N GLU A 223 21.73 -0.01 3.81
CA GLU A 223 22.75 -0.03 4.85
C GLU A 223 22.08 0.24 6.20
N GLY A 224 22.13 -0.73 7.10
CA GLY A 224 21.49 -0.62 8.40
C GLY A 224 22.11 0.48 9.26
N VAL A 225 21.26 1.18 9.99
CA VAL A 225 21.64 2.27 10.90
C VAL A 225 21.36 1.90 12.35
N LYS A 226 22.00 2.58 13.30
CA LYS A 226 21.80 2.29 14.72
C LYS A 226 20.46 2.75 15.26
N GLU A 227 19.94 3.86 14.73
CA GLU A 227 18.69 4.49 15.16
C GLU A 227 18.08 5.30 14.02
N LEU A 228 16.77 5.50 14.08
CA LEU A 228 16.01 6.37 13.19
C LEU A 228 15.43 7.54 13.98
N LYS A 229 15.27 8.68 13.30
CA LYS A 229 14.74 9.92 13.86
C LYS A 229 13.27 10.13 13.50
N GLY A 230 12.66 11.17 14.05
CA GLY A 230 11.36 11.65 13.64
C GLY A 230 11.39 12.27 12.24
N CYS A 231 10.22 12.33 11.60
CA CYS A 231 10.07 12.98 10.29
C CYS A 231 8.65 13.54 10.11
N PHE A 232 8.48 14.28 9.00
CA PHE A 232 7.18 14.59 8.41
C PHE A 232 7.03 13.78 7.12
N HIS A 233 5.86 13.16 6.93
CA HIS A 233 5.52 12.44 5.72
C HIS A 233 4.10 12.77 5.27
N ARG A 234 3.89 12.96 3.96
CA ARG A 234 2.57 13.12 3.35
C ARG A 234 2.27 11.89 2.49
N ILE A 235 1.18 11.21 2.81
CA ILE A 235 0.67 10.07 2.03
C ILE A 235 0.22 10.57 0.64
N LEU A 236 0.58 9.84 -0.42
CA LEU A 236 0.12 10.11 -1.78
C LEU A 236 -1.41 10.00 -1.89
N PRO A 237 -2.03 10.70 -2.85
CA PRO A 237 -3.42 10.40 -3.22
C PRO A 237 -3.54 8.95 -3.73
N ASP A 238 -4.69 8.32 -3.47
CA ASP A 238 -4.91 6.92 -3.82
C ASP A 238 -5.12 6.74 -5.33
N MET A 239 -4.15 6.14 -6.01
CA MET A 239 -4.21 5.89 -7.44
C MET A 239 -5.36 4.95 -7.85
N ILE A 240 -5.83 4.09 -6.93
CA ILE A 240 -6.97 3.19 -7.16
C ILE A 240 -8.27 3.98 -7.13
N GLU A 241 -8.40 4.92 -6.18
CA GLU A 241 -9.54 5.83 -6.13
C GLU A 241 -9.57 6.74 -7.35
N ILE A 242 -8.41 7.27 -7.79
CA ILE A 242 -8.28 8.07 -9.02
C ILE A 242 -8.75 7.26 -10.24
N GLY A 243 -8.27 6.03 -10.42
CA GLY A 243 -8.72 5.16 -11.50
C GLY A 243 -10.23 4.87 -11.44
N SER A 244 -10.78 4.70 -10.23
CA SER A 244 -12.21 4.52 -10.02
C SER A 244 -13.02 5.76 -10.39
N PHE A 245 -12.51 6.97 -10.11
CA PHE A 245 -13.13 8.23 -10.52
C PHE A 245 -13.09 8.43 -12.04
N ILE A 246 -12.01 8.00 -12.71
CA ILE A 246 -11.97 8.00 -14.19
C ILE A 246 -13.06 7.07 -14.73
N GLY A 247 -13.20 5.87 -14.18
CA GLY A 247 -14.26 4.92 -14.53
C GLY A 247 -15.65 5.49 -14.26
N LEU A 248 -15.85 6.15 -13.11
CA LEU A 248 -17.13 6.82 -12.77
C LEU A 248 -17.49 7.89 -13.80
N ALA A 249 -16.54 8.76 -14.16
CA ALA A 249 -16.76 9.82 -15.15
C ALA A 249 -17.17 9.22 -16.49
N ALA A 250 -16.52 8.15 -16.93
CA ALA A 250 -16.85 7.45 -18.17
C ALA A 250 -18.24 6.82 -18.11
N MET A 251 -18.58 6.08 -17.05
CA MET A 251 -19.87 5.39 -16.93
C MET A 251 -21.06 6.31 -16.79
N THR A 252 -20.85 7.52 -16.31
CA THR A 252 -21.92 8.53 -16.14
C THR A 252 -21.87 9.62 -17.20
N GLN A 253 -21.02 9.51 -18.24
CA GLN A 253 -20.82 10.50 -19.30
C GLN A 253 -20.60 11.91 -18.75
N SER A 254 -19.80 12.01 -17.71
CA SER A 254 -19.66 13.19 -16.85
C SER A 254 -18.46 14.05 -17.21
N GLU A 255 -18.54 15.34 -16.83
CA GLU A 255 -17.44 16.29 -16.88
C GLU A 255 -16.86 16.45 -15.48
N ILE A 256 -15.69 15.85 -15.21
CA ILE A 256 -15.08 15.81 -13.87
C ILE A 256 -13.63 16.24 -13.93
N THR A 257 -13.20 17.02 -12.92
CA THR A 257 -11.80 17.27 -12.63
C THR A 257 -11.40 16.53 -11.37
N ILE A 258 -10.39 15.66 -11.46
CA ILE A 258 -9.76 15.02 -10.31
C ILE A 258 -8.54 15.84 -9.93
N LYS A 259 -8.53 16.37 -8.71
CA LYS A 259 -7.52 17.31 -8.23
C LYS A 259 -6.34 16.59 -7.57
N ASP A 260 -5.16 17.20 -7.64
CA ASP A 260 -3.97 16.78 -6.88
C ASP A 260 -3.68 15.27 -6.99
N VAL A 261 -3.65 14.75 -8.22
CA VAL A 261 -3.57 13.30 -8.48
C VAL A 261 -2.18 12.71 -8.30
N SER A 262 -1.17 13.54 -8.05
CA SER A 262 0.23 13.12 -8.06
C SER A 262 0.60 12.40 -9.37
N TRP A 263 0.43 13.08 -10.49
CA TRP A 263 0.50 12.53 -11.86
C TRP A 263 1.68 11.59 -12.09
N GLU A 264 2.86 11.92 -11.58
CA GLU A 264 4.09 11.15 -11.76
C GLU A 264 4.04 9.76 -11.08
N ASN A 265 3.07 9.55 -10.18
CA ASN A 265 2.88 8.31 -9.46
C ASN A 265 1.69 7.46 -9.99
N LEU A 266 1.05 7.87 -11.10
CA LEU A 266 -0.06 7.12 -11.69
C LEU A 266 0.39 6.01 -12.65
N GLY A 267 1.65 6.04 -13.10
CA GLY A 267 2.19 5.04 -14.02
C GLY A 267 1.36 4.89 -15.29
N ILE A 268 1.02 3.66 -15.64
CA ILE A 268 0.28 3.33 -16.87
C ILE A 268 -1.24 3.59 -16.78
N ILE A 269 -1.78 3.88 -15.58
CA ILE A 269 -3.24 3.97 -15.35
C ILE A 269 -3.94 4.89 -16.37
N PRO A 270 -3.52 6.15 -16.59
CA PRO A 270 -4.18 7.03 -17.55
C PRO A 270 -4.16 6.47 -18.98
N ASN A 271 -3.08 5.80 -19.37
CA ASN A 271 -2.94 5.26 -20.73
C ASN A 271 -3.87 4.08 -20.98
N VAL A 272 -4.10 3.22 -19.96
CA VAL A 272 -5.03 2.09 -20.07
C VAL A 272 -6.45 2.62 -20.30
N PHE A 273 -6.89 3.65 -19.57
CA PHE A 273 -8.20 4.26 -19.79
C PHE A 273 -8.31 4.94 -21.17
N ARG A 274 -7.25 5.62 -21.64
CA ARG A 274 -7.23 6.21 -23.00
C ARG A 274 -7.43 5.17 -24.08
N ARG A 275 -6.85 3.98 -23.94
CA ARG A 275 -7.03 2.86 -24.88
C ARG A 275 -8.43 2.30 -24.92
N LEU A 276 -9.27 2.58 -23.91
CA LEU A 276 -10.72 2.33 -23.94
C LEU A 276 -11.52 3.49 -24.55
N GLY A 277 -10.85 4.52 -25.11
CA GLY A 277 -11.47 5.68 -25.74
C GLY A 277 -11.79 6.83 -24.80
N ILE A 278 -11.35 6.80 -23.54
CA ILE A 278 -11.63 7.87 -22.59
C ILE A 278 -10.62 9.01 -22.77
N LYS A 279 -11.12 10.22 -23.02
CA LYS A 279 -10.28 11.42 -23.10
C LYS A 279 -9.88 11.87 -21.71
N LEU A 280 -8.57 12.00 -21.48
CA LEU A 280 -7.98 12.49 -20.25
C LEU A 280 -7.01 13.61 -20.59
N GLU A 281 -7.22 14.79 -20.01
CA GLU A 281 -6.34 15.96 -20.16
C GLU A 281 -5.60 16.19 -18.84
N ARG A 282 -4.27 16.24 -18.90
CA ARG A 282 -3.45 16.67 -17.75
C ARG A 282 -3.51 18.19 -17.63
N ARG A 283 -3.90 18.72 -16.49
CA ARG A 283 -3.91 20.15 -16.16
C ARG A 283 -3.08 20.41 -14.92
N GLY A 284 -1.77 20.55 -15.10
CA GLY A 284 -0.82 20.58 -13.98
C GLY A 284 -0.73 19.22 -13.30
N ASP A 285 -1.13 19.14 -12.03
CA ASP A 285 -1.25 17.88 -11.27
C ASP A 285 -2.71 17.37 -11.17
N ASP A 286 -3.61 17.91 -12.01
CA ASP A 286 -5.01 17.48 -12.08
C ASP A 286 -5.29 16.66 -13.35
N ILE A 287 -6.34 15.83 -13.31
CA ILE A 287 -6.90 15.16 -14.48
C ILE A 287 -8.27 15.77 -14.78
N TYR A 288 -8.42 16.34 -15.97
CA TYR A 288 -9.73 16.74 -16.50
C TYR A 288 -10.26 15.68 -17.45
N ILE A 289 -11.50 15.32 -17.24
CA ILE A 289 -12.24 14.32 -18.04
C ILE A 289 -13.43 15.04 -18.65
N PRO A 290 -13.43 15.33 -19.97
CA PRO A 290 -14.58 15.93 -20.62
C PRO A 290 -15.73 14.92 -20.74
N ALA A 291 -16.97 15.41 -20.76
CA ALA A 291 -18.12 14.58 -21.09
C ALA A 291 -17.95 14.00 -22.51
N GLN A 292 -18.27 12.72 -22.68
CA GLN A 292 -18.24 12.02 -23.98
C GLN A 292 -19.49 11.17 -24.14
N ASP A 293 -20.07 11.20 -25.34
CA ASP A 293 -21.27 10.42 -25.68
C ASP A 293 -20.95 8.96 -26.01
N SER A 294 -19.70 8.67 -26.40
CA SER A 294 -19.26 7.33 -26.78
C SER A 294 -17.77 7.13 -26.59
N TYR A 295 -17.41 5.88 -26.39
CA TYR A 295 -16.01 5.41 -26.22
C TYR A 295 -15.73 4.35 -27.27
N GLU A 296 -14.55 4.39 -27.89
CA GLU A 296 -14.10 3.42 -28.89
C GLU A 296 -12.77 2.80 -28.44
N ILE A 297 -12.76 1.48 -28.33
CA ILE A 297 -11.58 0.72 -27.88
C ILE A 297 -10.56 0.69 -28.98
N ASP A 298 -9.31 1.02 -28.66
CA ASP A 298 -8.18 0.90 -29.57
C ASP A 298 -7.91 -0.55 -29.98
N THR A 299 -7.25 -0.73 -31.11
CA THR A 299 -6.62 -1.99 -31.49
C THR A 299 -5.10 -1.89 -31.32
N PHE A 300 -4.40 -3.01 -31.42
CA PHE A 300 -2.96 -2.99 -31.65
C PHE A 300 -2.66 -2.45 -33.06
N ILE A 301 -1.38 -2.11 -33.32
CA ILE A 301 -0.94 -1.51 -34.59
C ILE A 301 -1.26 -2.40 -35.80
N ASP A 302 -1.26 -3.72 -35.60
CA ASP A 302 -1.59 -4.73 -36.62
C ASP A 302 -3.11 -4.97 -36.76
N GLY A 303 -3.96 -4.20 -36.03
CA GLY A 303 -5.41 -4.34 -36.04
C GLY A 303 -5.94 -5.47 -35.14
N SER A 304 -5.09 -6.19 -34.41
CA SER A 304 -5.51 -7.23 -33.48
C SER A 304 -6.19 -6.65 -32.26
N ILE A 305 -6.97 -7.50 -31.55
CA ILE A 305 -7.76 -7.14 -30.37
C ILE A 305 -6.83 -6.70 -29.24
N LEU A 306 -7.16 -5.53 -28.66
CA LEU A 306 -6.47 -5.01 -27.48
C LEU A 306 -6.51 -6.02 -26.33
N THR A 307 -5.38 -6.22 -25.68
CA THR A 307 -5.29 -6.99 -24.43
C THR A 307 -4.87 -6.07 -23.29
N ILE A 308 -5.63 -6.08 -22.20
CA ILE A 308 -5.32 -5.43 -20.93
C ILE A 308 -5.11 -6.51 -19.88
N TYR A 309 -3.97 -6.49 -19.20
CA TYR A 309 -3.66 -7.44 -18.14
C TYR A 309 -2.95 -6.74 -16.99
N ASP A 310 -3.10 -7.30 -15.79
CA ASP A 310 -2.37 -6.86 -14.61
C ASP A 310 -0.93 -7.42 -14.61
N ALA A 311 -0.05 -6.65 -14.00
CA ALA A 311 1.35 -7.03 -13.79
C ALA A 311 1.93 -6.25 -12.61
N PRO A 312 3.02 -6.73 -11.98
CA PRO A 312 3.77 -5.97 -10.99
C PRO A 312 4.14 -4.58 -11.56
N TRP A 313 4.17 -3.59 -10.67
CA TRP A 313 4.53 -2.23 -11.05
C TRP A 313 5.88 -2.18 -11.83
N PRO A 314 6.02 -1.40 -12.90
CA PRO A 314 5.07 -0.37 -13.39
C PRO A 314 3.96 -0.87 -14.32
N GLY A 315 3.64 -2.16 -14.30
CA GLY A 315 2.50 -2.71 -15.02
C GLY A 315 1.16 -2.24 -14.43
N PHE A 316 0.06 -2.67 -15.03
CA PHE A 316 -1.27 -2.24 -14.60
C PHE A 316 -1.70 -2.97 -13.32
N THR A 317 -2.21 -2.21 -12.35
CA THR A 317 -2.61 -2.75 -11.04
C THR A 317 -3.83 -3.68 -11.14
N PRO A 318 -3.83 -4.85 -10.48
CA PRO A 318 -4.98 -5.76 -10.44
C PRO A 318 -6.22 -5.11 -9.81
N ASP A 319 -6.06 -4.18 -8.88
CA ASP A 319 -7.16 -3.51 -8.17
C ASP A 319 -8.09 -2.71 -9.10
N LEU A 320 -7.63 -2.32 -10.28
CA LEU A 320 -8.42 -1.59 -11.28
C LEU A 320 -8.99 -2.45 -12.41
N LEU A 321 -8.66 -3.75 -12.48
CA LEU A 321 -9.19 -4.60 -13.57
C LEU A 321 -10.71 -4.69 -13.58
N SER A 322 -11.36 -4.73 -12.41
CA SER A 322 -12.81 -4.72 -12.30
C SER A 322 -13.43 -3.42 -12.82
N ILE A 323 -12.78 -2.29 -12.57
CA ILE A 323 -13.20 -0.99 -13.09
C ILE A 323 -13.06 -0.97 -14.63
N ILE A 324 -11.92 -1.42 -15.15
CA ILE A 324 -11.68 -1.55 -16.59
C ILE A 324 -12.73 -2.45 -17.26
N LEU A 325 -13.08 -3.58 -16.62
CA LEU A 325 -14.10 -4.48 -17.12
C LEU A 325 -15.48 -3.78 -17.26
N VAL A 326 -15.88 -3.06 -16.22
CA VAL A 326 -17.15 -2.31 -16.22
C VAL A 326 -17.13 -1.24 -17.32
N VAL A 327 -16.06 -0.47 -17.44
CA VAL A 327 -15.90 0.56 -18.50
C VAL A 327 -15.96 -0.06 -19.89
N ALA A 328 -15.28 -1.17 -20.11
CA ALA A 328 -15.24 -1.87 -21.40
C ALA A 328 -16.63 -2.34 -21.85
N THR A 329 -17.55 -2.68 -20.92
CA THR A 329 -18.93 -3.09 -21.29
C THR A 329 -19.75 -1.99 -21.97
N GLN A 330 -19.33 -0.72 -21.82
CA GLN A 330 -20.01 0.46 -22.39
C GLN A 330 -19.22 1.10 -23.55
N ALA A 331 -18.07 0.53 -23.93
CA ALA A 331 -17.26 1.00 -25.04
C ALA A 331 -17.51 0.17 -26.29
N LYS A 332 -17.39 0.79 -27.47
CA LYS A 332 -17.48 0.10 -28.78
C LYS A 332 -16.17 -0.60 -29.08
N GLY A 333 -16.22 -1.83 -29.56
CA GLY A 333 -15.05 -2.62 -29.92
C GLY A 333 -14.90 -3.88 -29.10
N SER A 334 -13.71 -4.47 -29.12
CA SER A 334 -13.39 -5.71 -28.39
C SER A 334 -12.10 -5.55 -27.63
N VAL A 335 -12.07 -6.04 -26.39
CA VAL A 335 -10.86 -6.07 -25.55
C VAL A 335 -10.80 -7.40 -24.79
N LEU A 336 -9.62 -7.98 -24.73
CA LEU A 336 -9.35 -9.11 -23.84
C LEU A 336 -8.81 -8.57 -22.51
N ILE A 337 -9.52 -8.85 -21.43
CA ILE A 337 -9.07 -8.52 -20.07
C ILE A 337 -8.60 -9.81 -19.43
N HIS A 338 -7.33 -9.85 -19.00
CA HIS A 338 -6.68 -11.04 -18.50
C HIS A 338 -6.04 -10.78 -17.13
N GLN A 339 -6.57 -11.40 -16.09
CA GLN A 339 -5.97 -11.37 -14.76
C GLN A 339 -4.84 -12.42 -14.69
N LYS A 340 -3.61 -11.99 -14.42
CA LYS A 340 -2.40 -12.84 -14.39
C LYS A 340 -1.79 -12.99 -13.01
N MET A 341 -2.03 -12.03 -12.09
CA MET A 341 -1.35 -11.99 -10.81
C MET A 341 -2.02 -12.83 -9.72
N PHE A 342 -3.32 -13.10 -9.80
CA PHE A 342 -4.09 -13.81 -8.76
C PHE A 342 -5.10 -14.80 -9.35
#